data_ef6066c8f48868ef5ea6d9ea754c8210
#
_entry.id   ef6066c8f48868ef5ea6d9ea754c8210
#
_cell.length_a   1.000
_cell.length_b   1.000
_cell.length_c   1.000
_cell.angle_alpha   90.00
_cell.angle_beta   90.00
_cell.angle_gamma   90.00
#
_symmetry.space_group_name_H-M   'P 1'
#
loop_
_entity.id
_entity.type
_entity.pdbx_description
1 polymer ?
#
loop_
_entity_poly.entity_id
_entity_poly.type
_entity_poly.pdbx_seq_one_letter_code
_entity_poly.pdbx_strand_id
1 'polypeptide(L)'
;MLRVKDNRCPLCGGILVWDYERGEVTCSSCGTVIDTIYDYSPPYRKNDISYTGRTEPARHNGGHKEYYIHIRRYNLVQKYVMGRPWLHIDYDKYLNTGKLVKTIKSDATINAERNIEELGLRHELQHYLKLIERVYPAALARTERSKYALAYILSYLDKKKRPPLEHRVINIFNISSTSYKRLLRLAKKIYSRIKPANINPP
;
A
#
# COMPACT_ATOMS: atom_id res chain seq x y z
N MET A 1 -15.99 2.69 -20.62
CA MET A 1 -15.80 2.21 -22.01
C MET A 1 -17.15 1.77 -22.54
N LEU A 2 -17.82 2.62 -23.32
CA LEU A 2 -19.07 2.28 -24.01
C LEU A 2 -18.70 1.35 -25.19
N ARG A 3 -19.09 0.08 -25.12
CA ARG A 3 -18.97 -0.83 -26.26
C ARG A 3 -19.98 -0.39 -27.30
N VAL A 4 -19.53 0.33 -28.32
CA VAL A 4 -20.33 0.63 -29.52
C VAL A 4 -20.51 -0.66 -30.28
N LYS A 5 -21.51 -1.45 -29.93
CA LYS A 5 -21.87 -2.68 -30.64
C LYS A 5 -22.61 -2.41 -31.96
N ASP A 6 -23.26 -1.26 -32.05
CA ASP A 6 -24.01 -0.84 -33.22
C ASP A 6 -23.37 0.44 -33.74
N ASN A 7 -22.99 0.47 -35.02
CA ASN A 7 -22.33 1.59 -35.69
C ASN A 7 -23.26 2.84 -35.81
N ARG A 8 -24.02 3.13 -34.70
CA ARG A 8 -25.02 4.19 -34.63
C ARG A 8 -24.77 5.11 -33.46
N CYS A 9 -25.04 6.41 -33.72
CA CYS A 9 -24.92 7.45 -32.72
C CYS A 9 -25.95 7.26 -31.58
N PRO A 10 -25.56 7.29 -30.32
CA PRO A 10 -26.46 7.13 -29.18
C PRO A 10 -27.39 8.35 -28.99
N LEU A 11 -27.09 9.51 -29.61
CA LEU A 11 -27.88 10.74 -29.47
C LEU A 11 -28.95 10.89 -30.55
N CYS A 12 -28.61 10.59 -31.80
CA CYS A 12 -29.51 10.81 -32.93
C CYS A 12 -29.77 9.56 -33.81
N GLY A 13 -29.13 8.42 -33.51
CA GLY A 13 -29.26 7.21 -34.32
C GLY A 13 -28.55 7.25 -35.68
N GLY A 14 -27.84 8.33 -36.03
CA GLY A 14 -27.10 8.50 -37.25
C GLY A 14 -25.89 7.54 -37.33
N ILE A 15 -25.34 7.38 -38.55
CA ILE A 15 -24.19 6.49 -38.77
C ILE A 15 -22.90 7.13 -38.23
N LEU A 16 -22.06 6.34 -37.56
CA LEU A 16 -20.76 6.76 -37.07
C LEU A 16 -19.71 6.66 -38.17
N VAL A 17 -18.90 7.71 -38.33
CA VAL A 17 -17.80 7.80 -39.28
C VAL A 17 -16.48 7.88 -38.50
N TRP A 18 -15.49 7.13 -38.96
CA TRP A 18 -14.16 7.06 -38.37
C TRP A 18 -13.24 8.04 -39.09
N ASP A 19 -12.95 9.17 -38.46
CA ASP A 19 -12.03 10.17 -38.98
C ASP A 19 -10.60 9.87 -38.51
N TYR A 20 -9.86 9.20 -39.34
CA TYR A 20 -8.47 8.81 -39.03
C TYR A 20 -7.50 10.00 -39.09
N GLU A 21 -7.85 11.12 -39.77
CA GLU A 21 -7.01 12.30 -39.80
C GLU A 21 -7.07 13.06 -38.47
N ARG A 22 -8.23 13.12 -37.86
CA ARG A 22 -8.45 13.76 -36.55
C ARG A 22 -8.33 12.79 -35.37
N GLY A 23 -8.30 11.50 -35.62
CA GLY A 23 -8.27 10.48 -34.59
C GLY A 23 -9.57 10.37 -33.79
N GLU A 24 -10.71 10.65 -34.42
CA GLU A 24 -12.02 10.73 -33.77
C GLU A 24 -13.07 9.88 -34.47
N VAL A 25 -14.06 9.41 -33.67
CA VAL A 25 -15.28 8.78 -34.18
C VAL A 25 -16.42 9.78 -34.07
N THR A 26 -16.92 10.26 -35.21
CA THR A 26 -17.94 11.32 -35.28
C THR A 26 -19.23 10.81 -35.87
N CYS A 27 -20.35 11.41 -35.49
CA CYS A 27 -21.64 11.13 -36.10
C CYS A 27 -21.82 11.92 -37.41
N SER A 28 -22.18 11.24 -38.51
CA SER A 28 -22.42 11.88 -39.81
C SER A 28 -23.64 12.82 -39.83
N SER A 29 -24.61 12.64 -38.91
CA SER A 29 -25.84 13.39 -38.90
C SER A 29 -25.83 14.60 -37.94
N CYS A 30 -25.26 14.44 -36.73
CA CYS A 30 -25.25 15.51 -35.72
C CYS A 30 -23.85 16.06 -35.40
N GLY A 31 -22.78 15.50 -36.00
CA GLY A 31 -21.42 15.98 -35.82
C GLY A 31 -20.80 15.74 -34.44
N THR A 32 -21.51 15.05 -33.53
CA THR A 32 -21.01 14.79 -32.19
C THR A 32 -19.87 13.78 -32.23
N VAL A 33 -18.74 14.12 -31.54
CA VAL A 33 -17.65 13.19 -31.31
C VAL A 33 -18.06 12.20 -30.22
N ILE A 34 -18.07 10.92 -30.54
CA ILE A 34 -18.52 9.85 -29.65
C ILE A 34 -17.35 9.16 -28.97
N ASP A 35 -16.24 9.02 -29.69
CA ASP A 35 -15.03 8.38 -29.15
C ASP A 35 -13.78 8.92 -29.88
N THR A 36 -12.61 8.64 -29.33
CA THR A 36 -11.31 8.95 -29.94
C THR A 36 -10.59 7.66 -30.35
N ILE A 37 -9.97 7.70 -31.52
CA ILE A 37 -9.22 6.57 -32.07
C ILE A 37 -7.83 6.62 -31.44
N TYR A 38 -7.55 5.69 -30.52
CA TYR A 38 -6.21 5.54 -29.95
C TYR A 38 -5.41 4.54 -30.80
N ASP A 39 -4.34 5.00 -31.40
CA ASP A 39 -3.37 4.10 -32.01
C ASP A 39 -2.34 3.70 -30.94
N TYR A 40 -2.43 2.48 -30.47
CA TYR A 40 -1.48 1.90 -29.53
C TYR A 40 -0.24 1.33 -30.22
N SER A 41 -0.12 1.50 -31.52
CA SER A 41 1.06 1.07 -32.25
C SER A 41 2.25 1.94 -31.84
N PRO A 42 3.37 1.36 -31.45
CA PRO A 42 4.57 2.17 -31.18
C PRO A 42 4.93 2.94 -32.45
N PRO A 43 5.35 4.22 -32.34
CA PRO A 43 5.65 5.06 -33.51
C PRO A 43 6.70 4.35 -34.38
N TYR A 44 6.26 3.92 -35.57
CA TYR A 44 7.14 3.27 -36.55
C TYR A 44 8.09 4.29 -37.12
N ARG A 45 9.34 4.31 -36.64
CA ARG A 45 10.39 5.14 -37.22
C ARG A 45 10.85 4.52 -38.54
N LYS A 46 10.42 5.09 -39.67
CA LYS A 46 10.79 4.66 -41.02
C LYS A 46 12.30 4.63 -41.31
N ASN A 47 13.12 5.15 -40.42
CA ASN A 47 14.57 5.31 -40.65
C ASN A 47 15.44 4.19 -40.05
N ASP A 48 14.85 3.17 -39.44
CA ASP A 48 15.62 2.10 -38.76
C ASP A 48 15.75 0.80 -39.59
N ILE A 49 15.40 0.84 -40.89
CA ILE A 49 15.66 -0.30 -41.78
C ILE A 49 16.96 -0.02 -42.59
N SER A 50 18.06 0.03 -41.89
CA SER A 50 19.36 -0.32 -42.49
C SER A 50 19.69 -1.75 -42.06
N TYR A 51 19.37 -2.69 -42.95
CA TYR A 51 19.84 -4.07 -42.86
C TYR A 51 21.35 -4.14 -43.16
N THR A 52 22.16 -3.58 -42.30
CA THR A 52 23.59 -3.85 -42.28
C THR A 52 23.94 -4.39 -40.94
N GLY A 53 24.23 -5.67 -40.90
CA GLY A 53 24.46 -6.49 -39.75
C GLY A 53 25.42 -5.89 -38.72
N ARG A 54 25.10 -6.16 -37.48
CA ARG A 54 25.61 -5.69 -36.18
C ARG A 54 24.93 -4.42 -35.73
N THR A 55 23.72 -4.58 -35.23
CA THR A 55 23.17 -3.63 -34.24
C THR A 55 24.06 -3.70 -33.02
N GLU A 56 24.99 -2.77 -32.88
CA GLU A 56 25.53 -2.50 -31.54
C GLU A 56 24.34 -2.24 -30.63
N PRO A 57 24.24 -2.89 -29.43
CA PRO A 57 23.17 -2.62 -28.51
C PRO A 57 23.22 -1.12 -28.24
N ALA A 58 22.14 -0.41 -28.62
CA ALA A 58 22.00 1.00 -28.36
C ALA A 58 22.40 1.25 -26.90
N ARG A 59 23.40 2.11 -26.67
CA ARG A 59 23.83 2.52 -25.34
C ARG A 59 22.62 3.15 -24.68
N HIS A 60 21.87 2.36 -23.92
CA HIS A 60 20.71 2.83 -23.19
C HIS A 60 21.17 3.88 -22.18
N ASN A 61 20.86 5.13 -22.45
CA ASN A 61 20.98 6.23 -21.50
C ASN A 61 20.35 5.81 -20.17
N GLY A 62 20.96 6.18 -19.02
CA GLY A 62 20.65 5.67 -17.69
C GLY A 62 19.18 5.60 -17.26
N GLY A 63 18.29 6.38 -17.91
CA GLY A 63 16.85 6.35 -17.65
C GLY A 63 16.16 5.00 -17.92
N HIS A 64 16.67 4.19 -18.84
CA HIS A 64 16.13 2.85 -19.09
C HIS A 64 16.41 1.85 -17.97
N LYS A 65 17.54 1.97 -17.27
CA LYS A 65 17.86 1.07 -16.15
C LYS A 65 16.87 1.23 -14.99
N GLU A 66 16.56 2.45 -14.63
CA GLU A 66 15.58 2.74 -13.57
C GLU A 66 14.20 2.23 -13.93
N TYR A 67 13.76 2.45 -15.16
CA TYR A 67 12.50 1.94 -15.67
C TYR A 67 12.40 0.41 -15.56
N TYR A 68 13.42 -0.33 -16.00
CA TYR A 68 13.44 -1.79 -15.87
C TYR A 68 13.45 -2.26 -14.40
N ILE A 69 14.14 -1.56 -13.53
CA ILE A 69 14.13 -1.83 -12.09
C ILE A 69 12.72 -1.64 -11.53
N HIS A 70 12.04 -0.55 -11.90
CA HIS A 70 10.67 -0.27 -11.46
C HIS A 70 9.69 -1.32 -11.97
N ILE A 71 9.74 -1.69 -13.26
CA ILE A 71 8.90 -2.77 -13.81
C ILE A 71 9.15 -4.10 -13.08
N ARG A 72 10.42 -4.46 -12.89
CA ARG A 72 10.75 -5.70 -12.18
C ARG A 72 10.20 -5.71 -10.75
N ARG A 73 10.34 -4.60 -10.05
CA ARG A 73 9.78 -4.42 -8.71
C ARG A 73 8.25 -4.52 -8.72
N TYR A 74 7.60 -3.84 -9.65
CA TYR A 74 6.15 -3.88 -9.82
C TYR A 74 5.66 -5.31 -10.06
N ASN A 75 6.23 -6.03 -11.02
CA ASN A 75 5.86 -7.40 -11.34
C ASN A 75 6.08 -8.36 -10.17
N LEU A 76 7.13 -8.17 -9.36
CA LEU A 76 7.38 -8.96 -8.17
C LEU A 76 6.29 -8.75 -7.12
N VAL A 77 5.89 -7.51 -6.90
CA VAL A 77 4.82 -7.16 -5.96
C VAL A 77 3.48 -7.69 -6.43
N GLN A 78 3.16 -7.55 -7.71
CA GLN A 78 1.92 -8.09 -8.28
C GLN A 78 1.78 -9.59 -8.02
N LYS A 79 2.85 -10.36 -8.22
CA LYS A 79 2.86 -11.80 -7.88
C LYS A 79 2.59 -12.06 -6.39
N TYR A 80 3.05 -11.16 -5.51
CA TYR A 80 2.88 -11.32 -4.07
C TYR A 80 1.45 -11.05 -3.62
N VAL A 81 0.77 -10.09 -4.26
CA VAL A 81 -0.60 -9.67 -3.92
C VAL A 81 -1.66 -10.46 -4.70
N MET A 82 -1.30 -11.01 -5.84
CA MET A 82 -2.21 -11.79 -6.68
C MET A 82 -2.89 -12.91 -5.86
N GLY A 83 -4.22 -12.90 -5.84
CA GLY A 83 -5.02 -13.82 -5.03
C GLY A 83 -5.16 -13.46 -3.53
N ARG A 84 -4.67 -12.28 -3.10
CA ARG A 84 -4.75 -11.82 -1.71
C ARG A 84 -5.38 -10.42 -1.62
N PRO A 85 -6.70 -10.29 -1.80
CA PRO A 85 -7.39 -8.99 -1.88
C PRO A 85 -7.30 -8.17 -0.58
N TRP A 86 -6.97 -8.82 0.54
CA TRP A 86 -6.80 -8.17 1.85
C TRP A 86 -5.42 -7.52 2.07
N LEU A 87 -4.51 -7.58 1.07
CA LEU A 87 -3.20 -6.95 1.15
C LEU A 87 -3.15 -5.70 0.30
N HIS A 88 -2.77 -4.58 0.91
CA HIS A 88 -2.55 -3.31 0.25
C HIS A 88 -1.07 -2.97 0.20
N ILE A 89 -0.66 -2.35 -0.89
CA ILE A 89 0.73 -1.97 -1.12
C ILE A 89 0.80 -0.48 -1.32
N ASP A 90 1.75 0.12 -0.63
CA ASP A 90 2.22 1.46 -0.89
C ASP A 90 3.29 1.38 -2.01
N TYR A 91 2.83 1.53 -3.25
CA TYR A 91 3.68 1.41 -4.44
C TYR A 91 4.78 2.47 -4.47
N ASP A 92 4.45 3.71 -4.15
CA ASP A 92 5.42 4.82 -4.18
C ASP A 92 6.58 4.55 -3.23
N LYS A 93 6.25 4.14 -2.02
CA LYS A 93 7.25 3.79 -1.02
C LYS A 93 8.05 2.55 -1.39
N TYR A 94 7.41 1.56 -2.02
CA TYR A 94 8.09 0.36 -2.47
C TYR A 94 9.02 0.63 -3.64
N LEU A 95 8.58 1.36 -4.65
CA LEU A 95 9.38 1.69 -5.83
C LEU A 95 10.64 2.47 -5.43
N ASN A 96 10.50 3.41 -4.49
CA ASN A 96 11.62 4.21 -4.00
C ASN A 96 12.60 3.42 -3.12
N THR A 97 12.10 2.57 -2.23
CA THR A 97 12.95 1.88 -1.24
C THR A 97 13.37 0.46 -1.66
N GLY A 98 12.62 -0.18 -2.54
CA GLY A 98 12.80 -1.58 -2.93
C GLY A 98 12.51 -2.60 -1.81
N LYS A 99 12.03 -2.16 -0.64
CA LYS A 99 11.81 -3.01 0.53
C LYS A 99 10.33 -3.35 0.71
N LEU A 100 9.96 -4.62 0.59
CA LEU A 100 8.59 -5.10 0.77
C LEU A 100 8.08 -5.03 2.21
N VAL A 101 8.96 -5.21 3.19
CA VAL A 101 8.60 -5.50 4.59
C VAL A 101 7.77 -4.40 5.27
N LYS A 102 7.89 -3.14 4.86
CA LYS A 102 7.13 -2.02 5.47
C LYS A 102 6.13 -1.37 4.52
N THR A 103 6.00 -1.93 3.33
CA THR A 103 5.16 -1.36 2.27
C THR A 103 3.87 -2.13 2.06
N ILE A 104 3.81 -3.37 2.57
CA ILE A 104 2.60 -4.19 2.51
C ILE A 104 1.87 -4.08 3.84
N LYS A 105 0.61 -3.67 3.79
CA LYS A 105 -0.31 -3.62 4.93
C LYS A 105 -1.53 -4.49 4.65
N SER A 106 -2.01 -5.18 5.67
CA SER A 106 -3.31 -5.89 5.59
C SER A 106 -4.44 -4.96 5.97
N ASP A 107 -5.68 -5.24 5.49
CA ASP A 107 -6.91 -4.53 5.88
C ASP A 107 -7.00 -4.37 7.40
N ALA A 108 -6.71 -5.44 8.14
CA ALA A 108 -6.73 -5.40 9.60
C ALA A 108 -5.72 -4.41 10.20
N THR A 109 -4.59 -4.16 9.52
CA THR A 109 -3.61 -3.17 9.97
C THR A 109 -4.07 -1.75 9.64
N ILE A 110 -4.63 -1.54 8.45
CA ILE A 110 -5.19 -0.24 8.02
C ILE A 110 -6.34 0.18 8.93
N ASN A 111 -7.26 -0.74 9.21
CA ASN A 111 -8.38 -0.48 10.12
C ASN A 111 -7.89 -0.17 11.55
N ALA A 112 -6.88 -0.87 12.04
CA ALA A 112 -6.29 -0.57 13.34
C ALA A 112 -5.62 0.82 13.38
N GLU A 113 -4.91 1.23 12.32
CA GLU A 113 -4.32 2.57 12.21
C GLU A 113 -5.41 3.65 12.20
N ARG A 114 -6.50 3.44 11.45
CA ARG A 114 -7.64 4.36 11.42
C ARG A 114 -8.28 4.51 12.81
N ASN A 115 -8.57 3.41 13.49
CA ASN A 115 -9.13 3.43 14.85
C ASN A 115 -8.23 4.17 15.85
N ILE A 116 -6.90 4.02 15.72
CA ILE A 116 -5.92 4.72 16.57
C ILE A 116 -5.96 6.22 16.32
N GLU A 117 -6.11 6.66 15.06
CA GLU A 117 -6.20 8.06 14.67
C GLU A 117 -7.52 8.69 15.16
N GLU A 118 -8.65 8.02 14.93
CA GLU A 118 -9.97 8.46 15.37
C GLU A 118 -10.06 8.61 16.91
N LEU A 119 -9.41 7.73 17.65
CA LEU A 119 -9.35 7.80 19.11
C LEU A 119 -8.26 8.74 19.66
N GLY A 120 -7.46 9.39 18.80
CA GLY A 120 -6.39 10.29 19.21
C GLY A 120 -5.26 9.64 20.02
N LEU A 121 -5.13 8.31 19.96
CA LEU A 121 -4.19 7.55 20.79
C LEU A 121 -2.73 7.59 20.29
N ARG A 122 -2.48 8.12 19.09
CA ARG A 122 -1.18 8.02 18.40
C ARG A 122 -0.02 8.52 19.23
N HIS A 123 -0.17 9.70 19.85
CA HIS A 123 0.91 10.30 20.64
C HIS A 123 1.24 9.47 21.89
N GLU A 124 0.22 9.04 22.62
CA GLU A 124 0.38 8.21 23.81
C GLU A 124 1.07 6.87 23.48
N LEU A 125 0.62 6.20 22.42
CA LEU A 125 1.19 4.93 21.99
C LEU A 125 2.64 5.06 21.54
N GLN A 126 3.02 6.16 20.89
CA GLN A 126 4.41 6.42 20.53
C GLN A 126 5.32 6.54 21.74
N HIS A 127 4.88 7.18 22.79
CA HIS A 127 5.64 7.27 24.06
C HIS A 127 5.96 5.87 24.60
N TYR A 128 4.93 5.01 24.71
CA TYR A 128 5.13 3.65 25.22
C TYR A 128 5.92 2.76 24.27
N LEU A 129 5.84 2.96 22.96
CA LEU A 129 6.70 2.27 21.99
C LEU A 129 8.18 2.59 22.21
N LYS A 130 8.54 3.85 22.45
CA LYS A 130 9.92 4.23 22.80
C LYS A 130 10.39 3.61 24.11
N LEU A 131 9.51 3.48 25.11
CA LEU A 131 9.83 2.78 26.35
C LEU A 131 10.08 1.28 26.12
N ILE A 132 9.23 0.62 25.29
CA ILE A 132 9.39 -0.79 24.93
C ILE A 132 10.73 -1.00 24.21
N GLU A 133 11.07 -0.11 23.28
CA GLU A 133 12.33 -0.16 22.53
C GLU A 133 13.56 -0.17 23.43
N ARG A 134 13.54 0.65 24.48
CA ARG A 134 14.64 0.73 25.47
C ARG A 134 14.72 -0.50 26.38
N VAL A 135 13.58 -1.00 26.86
CA VAL A 135 13.52 -2.06 27.86
C VAL A 135 13.54 -3.46 27.24
N TYR A 136 12.87 -3.64 26.11
CA TYR A 136 12.73 -4.94 25.47
C TYR A 136 12.52 -4.83 23.95
N PRO A 137 13.56 -4.49 23.17
CA PRO A 137 13.48 -4.23 21.75
C PRO A 137 12.93 -5.42 20.92
N ALA A 138 13.18 -6.66 21.37
CA ALA A 138 12.65 -7.86 20.72
C ALA A 138 11.11 -7.91 20.68
N ALA A 139 10.41 -7.17 21.55
CA ALA A 139 8.96 -7.06 21.51
C ALA A 139 8.46 -6.31 20.26
N LEU A 140 9.32 -5.50 19.63
CA LEU A 140 8.98 -4.73 18.42
C LEU A 140 9.14 -5.52 17.12
N ALA A 141 9.66 -6.75 17.17
CA ALA A 141 9.70 -7.66 16.02
C ALA A 141 8.32 -8.30 15.73
N ARG A 142 7.27 -7.49 15.68
CA ARG A 142 5.87 -7.91 15.50
C ARG A 142 5.18 -7.06 14.44
N THR A 143 3.96 -7.46 14.06
CA THR A 143 3.12 -6.64 13.16
C THR A 143 2.80 -5.30 13.82
N GLU A 144 2.63 -4.23 13.02
CA GLU A 144 2.36 -2.86 13.52
C GLU A 144 1.19 -2.83 14.50
N ARG A 145 0.05 -3.45 14.15
CA ARG A 145 -1.12 -3.53 15.03
C ARG A 145 -0.83 -4.19 16.39
N SER A 146 0.05 -5.22 16.41
CA SER A 146 0.44 -5.88 17.66
C SER A 146 1.36 -5.01 18.52
N LYS A 147 2.20 -4.19 17.91
CA LYS A 147 3.05 -3.21 18.61
C LYS A 147 2.19 -2.16 19.31
N TYR A 148 1.24 -1.58 18.57
CA TYR A 148 0.31 -0.59 19.13
C TYR A 148 -0.57 -1.19 20.23
N ALA A 149 -1.07 -2.42 20.04
CA ALA A 149 -1.83 -3.11 21.07
C ALA A 149 -0.99 -3.34 22.36
N LEU A 150 0.28 -3.73 22.21
CA LEU A 150 1.20 -3.89 23.35
C LEU A 150 1.44 -2.57 24.08
N ALA A 151 1.69 -1.48 23.34
CA ALA A 151 1.86 -0.15 23.89
C ALA A 151 0.61 0.31 24.66
N TYR A 152 -0.58 0.06 24.10
CA TYR A 152 -1.87 0.36 24.75
C TYR A 152 -2.06 -0.42 26.04
N ILE A 153 -1.78 -1.73 26.06
CA ILE A 153 -1.88 -2.56 27.26
C ILE A 153 -0.93 -2.04 28.34
N LEU A 154 0.30 -1.63 27.96
CA LEU A 154 1.26 -1.07 28.91
C LEU A 154 0.80 0.29 29.46
N SER A 155 0.28 1.19 28.64
CA SER A 155 -0.24 2.48 29.10
C SER A 155 -1.37 2.29 30.09
N TYR A 156 -2.24 1.31 29.81
CA TYR A 156 -3.36 1.02 30.70
C TYR A 156 -2.93 0.39 32.04
N LEU A 157 -1.94 -0.52 32.02
CA LEU A 157 -1.34 -1.09 33.22
C LEU A 157 -0.64 -0.02 34.06
N ASP A 158 0.02 0.93 33.43
CA ASP A 158 0.71 2.01 34.14
C ASP A 158 -0.28 2.98 34.80
N LYS A 159 -1.27 3.46 34.06
CA LYS A 159 -2.26 4.43 34.53
C LYS A 159 -3.27 3.83 35.51
N LYS A 160 -3.80 2.64 35.22
CA LYS A 160 -4.93 2.07 35.95
C LYS A 160 -4.60 0.84 36.79
N LYS A 161 -3.34 0.38 36.79
CA LYS A 161 -2.86 -0.80 37.54
C LYS A 161 -3.63 -2.11 37.23
N ARG A 162 -4.46 -2.11 36.22
CA ARG A 162 -5.26 -3.25 35.77
C ARG A 162 -5.19 -3.40 34.25
N PRO A 163 -5.37 -4.62 33.69
CA PRO A 163 -5.37 -4.80 32.25
C PRO A 163 -6.63 -4.17 31.61
N PRO A 164 -6.53 -3.69 30.35
CA PRO A 164 -7.71 -3.25 29.61
C PRO A 164 -8.62 -4.43 29.28
N LEU A 165 -9.89 -4.13 29.05
CA LEU A 165 -10.88 -5.15 28.65
C LEU A 165 -10.49 -5.78 27.31
N GLU A 166 -10.52 -7.11 27.23
CA GLU A 166 -10.10 -7.88 26.06
C GLU A 166 -10.81 -7.45 24.79
N HIS A 167 -12.14 -7.37 24.80
CA HIS A 167 -12.95 -6.99 23.65
C HIS A 167 -12.59 -5.61 23.11
N ARG A 168 -12.27 -4.65 23.99
CA ARG A 168 -11.88 -3.29 23.59
C ARG A 168 -10.57 -3.29 22.81
N VAL A 169 -9.58 -4.04 23.26
CA VAL A 169 -8.28 -4.15 22.59
C VAL A 169 -8.42 -4.89 21.25
N ILE A 170 -9.23 -5.95 21.22
CA ILE A 170 -9.50 -6.71 20.01
C ILE A 170 -10.13 -5.80 18.94
N ASN A 171 -11.15 -5.01 19.31
CA ASN A 171 -11.85 -4.15 18.35
C ASN A 171 -10.99 -2.99 17.86
N ILE A 172 -10.23 -2.32 18.74
CA ILE A 172 -9.39 -1.18 18.33
C ILE A 172 -8.26 -1.63 17.41
N PHE A 173 -7.55 -2.71 17.76
CA PHE A 173 -6.32 -3.12 17.07
C PHE A 173 -6.50 -4.28 16.08
N ASN A 174 -7.72 -4.77 15.89
CA ASN A 174 -8.03 -5.89 15.00
C ASN A 174 -7.11 -7.12 15.24
N ILE A 175 -6.94 -7.51 16.50
CA ILE A 175 -6.16 -8.67 16.90
C ILE A 175 -7.07 -9.79 17.40
N SER A 176 -6.58 -11.04 17.38
CA SER A 176 -7.32 -12.17 17.95
C SER A 176 -7.20 -12.23 19.47
N SER A 177 -8.17 -12.90 20.14
CA SER A 177 -8.13 -13.19 21.57
C SER A 177 -6.84 -13.89 22.00
N THR A 178 -6.38 -14.84 21.21
CA THR A 178 -5.10 -15.53 21.44
C THR A 178 -3.92 -14.56 21.41
N SER A 179 -3.91 -13.62 20.46
CA SER A 179 -2.88 -12.58 20.36
C SER A 179 -2.94 -11.65 21.57
N TYR A 180 -4.13 -11.22 22.00
CA TYR A 180 -4.29 -10.41 23.20
C TYR A 180 -3.70 -11.08 24.44
N LYS A 181 -4.03 -12.36 24.70
CA LYS A 181 -3.50 -13.11 25.84
C LYS A 181 -1.97 -13.20 25.85
N ARG A 182 -1.35 -13.40 24.65
CA ARG A 182 0.12 -13.40 24.47
C ARG A 182 0.70 -12.02 24.76
N LEU A 183 0.09 -10.96 24.24
CA LEU A 183 0.53 -9.58 24.45
C LEU A 183 0.39 -9.16 25.91
N LEU A 184 -0.67 -9.58 26.59
CA LEU A 184 -0.88 -9.28 28.00
C LEU A 184 0.21 -9.92 28.89
N ARG A 185 0.58 -11.18 28.64
CA ARG A 185 1.70 -11.84 29.34
C ARG A 185 3.00 -11.07 29.12
N LEU A 186 3.25 -10.65 27.89
CA LEU A 186 4.46 -9.88 27.55
C LEU A 186 4.45 -8.49 28.20
N ALA A 187 3.31 -7.80 28.17
CA ALA A 187 3.15 -6.50 28.81
C ALA A 187 3.41 -6.56 30.33
N LYS A 188 2.91 -7.57 31.02
CA LYS A 188 3.20 -7.79 32.45
C LYS A 188 4.69 -7.98 32.70
N LYS A 189 5.39 -8.76 31.84
CA LYS A 189 6.84 -8.97 31.93
C LYS A 189 7.64 -7.68 31.68
N ILE A 190 7.22 -6.87 30.73
CA ILE A 190 7.86 -5.56 30.45
C ILE A 190 7.57 -4.59 31.62
N TYR A 191 6.34 -4.55 32.08
CA TYR A 191 5.93 -3.67 33.19
C TYR A 191 6.71 -3.94 34.47
N SER A 192 6.96 -5.22 34.82
CA SER A 192 7.79 -5.57 35.96
C SER A 192 9.26 -5.15 35.84
N ARG A 193 9.75 -4.96 34.62
CA ARG A 193 11.11 -4.45 34.35
C ARG A 193 11.20 -2.92 34.38
N ILE A 194 10.13 -2.23 33.99
CA ILE A 194 10.06 -0.76 33.98
C ILE A 194 9.96 -0.22 35.42
N LYS A 195 9.21 -0.87 36.29
CA LYS A 195 9.02 -0.45 37.68
C LYS A 195 10.30 -0.36 38.52
N PRO A 196 11.22 -1.33 38.52
CA PRO A 196 12.45 -1.23 39.28
C PRO A 196 13.43 -0.18 38.71
N ALA A 197 13.37 0.13 37.40
CA ALA A 197 14.22 1.14 36.78
C ALA A 197 13.86 2.59 37.17
N ASN A 198 12.63 2.83 37.68
CA ASN A 198 12.19 4.16 38.15
C ASN A 198 12.44 4.40 39.66
N ILE A 199 13.01 3.42 40.39
CA ILE A 199 13.27 3.55 41.82
C ILE A 199 14.67 4.10 42.11
N ASN A 200 15.57 4.18 41.12
CA ASN A 200 16.85 4.88 41.22
C ASN A 200 16.98 5.90 40.10
N PRO A 201 16.59 7.18 40.32
CA PRO A 201 17.14 8.28 39.55
C PRO A 201 18.57 8.51 40.00
N PRO A 202 19.53 8.83 39.12
CA PRO A 202 20.85 9.25 39.50
C PRO A 202 20.84 10.56 40.23
#